data_2b8d608c65e62bf77bbb864edc29897d
#
_entry.id   2b8d608c65e62bf77bbb864edc29897d
#
_cell.length_a   1.000
_cell.length_b   1.000
_cell.length_c   1.000
_cell.angle_alpha   90.00
_cell.angle_beta   90.00
_cell.angle_gamma   90.00
#
_symmetry.space_group_name_H-M   'P 1'
#
loop_
_entity.id
_entity.type
_entity.pdbx_description
1 polymer ?
#
loop_
_entity_poly.entity_id
_entity_poly.type
_entity_poly.pdbx_seq_one_letter_code
_entity_poly.pdbx_strand_id
1 'polypeptide(L)'
;MLQLLSGNPRTVDALGFLLAFALTALMDSVFHDKLPHDHGRAFAVNGELSKGKARGSGLIFVLCIALVTLAVVPFKAEYVIYTVLLIASMLSGYFDDAAETAWNEYKKGLIDLVIAVVAGVTYLNFNGTEVNFLSWSFSLPYAVYLILIIVLIWASINVVNCTDGVDGLSASLAVVSIGTFLLAYGEELGDYSTAAIVFIGALLAYLWSNAKPSSLLIVDT
;
A
#
# COMPACT_ATOMS: atom_id res chain seq x y z
N MET A 1 17.98 -10.53 3.03
CA MET A 1 18.64 -11.80 2.69
C MET A 1 19.15 -11.81 1.25
N LEU A 2 18.36 -11.44 0.26
CA LEU A 2 18.81 -11.32 -1.16
C LEU A 2 19.89 -10.25 -1.38
N GLN A 3 19.93 -9.18 -0.59
CA GLN A 3 21.01 -8.18 -0.64
C GLN A 3 22.40 -8.75 -0.31
N LEU A 4 22.46 -9.82 0.48
CA LEU A 4 23.71 -10.51 0.78
C LEU A 4 24.22 -11.38 -0.39
N LEU A 5 23.34 -11.70 -1.32
CA LEU A 5 23.62 -12.56 -2.47
C LEU A 5 23.96 -11.78 -3.74
N SER A 6 23.48 -10.53 -3.85
CA SER A 6 23.75 -9.67 -5.01
C SER A 6 24.44 -8.39 -4.54
N GLY A 7 25.69 -8.19 -4.88
CA GLY A 7 26.44 -6.96 -4.58
C GLY A 7 25.97 -5.72 -5.37
N ASN A 8 24.85 -5.81 -6.13
CA ASN A 8 24.34 -4.72 -6.94
C ASN A 8 22.89 -4.37 -6.55
N PRO A 9 22.62 -3.15 -6.02
CA PRO A 9 21.28 -2.71 -5.64
C PRO A 9 20.24 -2.85 -6.76
N ARG A 10 20.58 -2.50 -7.99
CA ARG A 10 19.67 -2.59 -9.16
C ARG A 10 19.22 -4.02 -9.44
N THR A 11 20.05 -5.01 -9.13
CA THR A 11 19.68 -6.43 -9.27
C THR A 11 18.65 -6.82 -8.21
N VAL A 12 18.80 -6.30 -6.97
CA VAL A 12 17.85 -6.54 -5.89
C VAL A 12 16.50 -5.91 -6.22
N ASP A 13 16.50 -4.67 -6.74
CA ASP A 13 15.30 -3.97 -7.16
C ASP A 13 14.55 -4.72 -8.27
N ALA A 14 15.27 -5.14 -9.31
CA ALA A 14 14.69 -5.90 -10.41
C ALA A 14 14.12 -7.26 -9.95
N LEU A 15 14.83 -7.97 -9.07
CA LEU A 15 14.36 -9.23 -8.49
C LEU A 15 13.16 -9.01 -7.57
N GLY A 16 13.17 -7.96 -6.76
CA GLY A 16 12.06 -7.58 -5.89
C GLY A 16 10.79 -7.28 -6.69
N PHE A 17 10.92 -6.49 -7.75
CA PHE A 17 9.82 -6.21 -8.68
C PHE A 17 9.25 -7.49 -9.30
N LEU A 18 10.11 -8.31 -9.90
CA LEU A 18 9.68 -9.53 -10.59
C LEU A 18 9.06 -10.56 -9.64
N LEU A 19 9.62 -10.71 -8.44
CA LEU A 19 9.07 -11.60 -7.42
C LEU A 19 7.72 -11.11 -6.94
N ALA A 20 7.55 -9.82 -6.66
CA ALA A 20 6.29 -9.24 -6.23
C ALA A 20 5.23 -9.38 -7.31
N PHE A 21 5.57 -9.05 -8.55
CA PHE A 21 4.67 -9.20 -9.69
C PHE A 21 4.24 -10.67 -9.89
N ALA A 22 5.21 -11.60 -9.99
CA ALA A 22 4.93 -12.99 -10.25
C ALA A 22 4.14 -13.66 -9.10
N LEU A 23 4.52 -13.36 -7.84
CA LEU A 23 3.86 -13.91 -6.67
C LEU A 23 2.41 -13.40 -6.57
N THR A 24 2.18 -12.09 -6.76
CA THR A 24 0.84 -11.51 -6.74
C THR A 24 -0.02 -12.08 -7.87
N ALA A 25 0.48 -12.13 -9.11
CA ALA A 25 -0.27 -12.68 -10.23
C ALA A 25 -0.62 -14.16 -10.02
N LEU A 26 0.30 -14.95 -9.46
CA LEU A 26 0.06 -16.34 -9.11
C LEU A 26 -0.99 -16.49 -8.02
N MET A 27 -0.85 -15.73 -6.94
CA MET A 27 -1.78 -15.77 -5.80
C MET A 27 -3.18 -15.29 -6.19
N ASP A 28 -3.29 -14.23 -6.98
CA ASP A 28 -4.57 -13.76 -7.53
C ASP A 28 -5.26 -14.87 -8.34
N SER A 29 -4.52 -15.57 -9.19
CA SER A 29 -5.09 -16.66 -10.01
C SER A 29 -5.53 -17.87 -9.17
N VAL A 30 -4.80 -18.20 -8.10
CA VAL A 30 -5.09 -19.37 -7.24
C VAL A 30 -6.22 -19.08 -6.25
N PHE A 31 -6.30 -17.86 -5.74
CA PHE A 31 -7.25 -17.50 -4.68
C PHE A 31 -8.47 -16.73 -5.18
N HIS A 32 -8.54 -16.40 -6.46
CA HIS A 32 -9.66 -15.67 -7.07
C HIS A 32 -11.02 -16.20 -6.62
N ASP A 33 -11.25 -17.50 -6.74
CA ASP A 33 -12.54 -18.14 -6.44
C ASP A 33 -12.80 -18.33 -4.94
N LYS A 34 -11.80 -18.04 -4.09
CA LYS A 34 -11.90 -18.16 -2.63
C LYS A 34 -12.18 -16.82 -1.93
N LEU A 35 -12.06 -15.74 -2.66
CA LEU A 35 -12.37 -14.41 -2.13
C LEU A 35 -13.89 -14.21 -2.00
N PRO A 36 -14.34 -13.38 -1.04
CA PRO A 36 -15.74 -12.99 -0.96
C PRO A 36 -16.16 -12.29 -2.27
N HIS A 37 -17.43 -12.42 -2.63
CA HIS A 37 -17.96 -11.82 -3.85
C HIS A 37 -18.74 -10.54 -3.53
N ASP A 38 -18.63 -9.55 -4.39
CA ASP A 38 -19.33 -8.28 -4.22
C ASP A 38 -20.86 -8.45 -4.42
N HIS A 39 -21.62 -7.85 -3.52
CA HIS A 39 -23.10 -7.86 -3.57
C HIS A 39 -23.68 -6.73 -4.41
N GLY A 40 -22.85 -5.87 -4.98
CA GLY A 40 -23.23 -4.64 -5.69
C GLY A 40 -23.12 -3.40 -4.79
N ARG A 41 -22.71 -2.29 -5.36
CA ARG A 41 -22.49 -1.01 -4.65
C ARG A 41 -23.62 -0.05 -4.95
N ALA A 42 -24.53 0.17 -4.00
CA ALA A 42 -25.70 1.03 -4.18
C ALA A 42 -25.37 2.50 -4.51
N PHE A 43 -24.19 2.99 -4.12
CA PHE A 43 -23.77 4.39 -4.26
C PHE A 43 -22.70 4.63 -5.34
N ALA A 44 -22.20 3.59 -6.01
CA ALA A 44 -21.20 3.75 -7.05
C ALA A 44 -21.84 3.87 -8.43
N VAL A 45 -21.24 4.67 -9.31
CA VAL A 45 -21.65 4.75 -10.72
C VAL A 45 -21.49 3.37 -11.35
N ASN A 46 -22.59 2.79 -11.85
CA ASN A 46 -22.63 1.41 -12.37
C ASN A 46 -22.30 0.32 -11.32
N GLY A 47 -22.56 0.55 -10.04
CA GLY A 47 -22.27 -0.37 -8.96
C GLY A 47 -22.91 -1.76 -9.07
N GLU A 48 -23.96 -1.92 -9.86
CA GLU A 48 -24.55 -3.22 -10.21
C GLU A 48 -23.62 -4.09 -11.08
N LEU A 49 -22.71 -3.49 -11.85
CA LEU A 49 -21.77 -4.20 -12.71
C LEU A 49 -20.62 -4.87 -11.91
N SER A 50 -20.45 -4.50 -10.65
CA SER A 50 -19.47 -5.13 -9.75
C SER A 50 -20.01 -6.42 -9.12
N LYS A 51 -21.31 -6.66 -9.16
CA LYS A 51 -21.96 -7.80 -8.54
C LYS A 51 -21.39 -9.13 -9.06
N GLY A 52 -20.95 -9.95 -8.12
CA GLY A 52 -20.35 -11.26 -8.42
C GLY A 52 -18.85 -11.24 -8.70
N LYS A 53 -18.19 -10.07 -8.74
CA LYS A 53 -16.72 -9.98 -8.81
C LYS A 53 -16.10 -10.35 -7.48
N ALA A 54 -14.92 -10.95 -7.50
CA ALA A 54 -14.16 -11.24 -6.28
C ALA A 54 -13.69 -9.92 -5.64
N ARG A 55 -13.84 -9.82 -4.30
CA ARG A 55 -13.62 -8.65 -3.48
C ARG A 55 -12.55 -8.92 -2.44
N GLY A 56 -11.80 -7.91 -1.99
CA GLY A 56 -10.76 -8.07 -0.96
C GLY A 56 -9.45 -8.62 -1.51
N SER A 57 -9.12 -8.37 -2.77
CA SER A 57 -7.83 -8.75 -3.37
C SER A 57 -6.65 -8.04 -2.69
N GLY A 58 -6.89 -6.94 -1.96
CA GLY A 58 -5.91 -6.29 -1.11
C GLY A 58 -5.23 -7.25 -0.15
N LEU A 59 -5.96 -8.23 0.40
CA LEU A 59 -5.38 -9.29 1.24
C LEU A 59 -4.23 -10.02 0.52
N ILE A 60 -4.39 -10.31 -0.76
CA ILE A 60 -3.42 -11.05 -1.55
C ILE A 60 -2.18 -10.20 -1.83
N PHE A 61 -2.37 -9.06 -2.50
CA PHE A 61 -1.20 -8.29 -2.94
C PHE A 61 -0.44 -7.63 -1.78
N VAL A 62 -1.12 -7.23 -0.69
CA VAL A 62 -0.44 -6.67 0.49
C VAL A 62 0.40 -7.73 1.20
N LEU A 63 -0.09 -8.96 1.33
CA LEU A 63 0.72 -10.05 1.88
C LEU A 63 1.91 -10.37 0.97
N CYS A 64 1.75 -10.35 -0.34
CA CYS A 64 2.84 -10.52 -1.29
C CYS A 64 3.89 -9.39 -1.14
N ILE A 65 3.45 -8.13 -1.05
CA ILE A 65 4.32 -6.98 -0.77
C ILE A 65 5.09 -7.20 0.52
N ALA A 66 4.40 -7.53 1.62
CA ALA A 66 5.02 -7.74 2.92
C ALA A 66 6.10 -8.83 2.87
N LEU A 67 5.79 -9.98 2.30
CA LEU A 67 6.72 -11.12 2.17
C LEU A 67 7.94 -10.76 1.33
N VAL A 68 7.74 -10.14 0.16
CA VAL A 68 8.85 -9.79 -0.74
C VAL A 68 9.68 -8.66 -0.13
N THR A 69 9.05 -7.63 0.46
CA THR A 69 9.78 -6.54 1.12
C THR A 69 10.68 -7.07 2.23
N LEU A 70 10.17 -7.94 3.12
CA LEU A 70 10.98 -8.56 4.18
C LEU A 70 12.11 -9.45 3.63
N ALA A 71 11.99 -9.98 2.42
CA ALA A 71 13.02 -10.79 1.78
C ALA A 71 14.13 -9.95 1.13
N VAL A 72 13.78 -8.78 0.54
CA VAL A 72 14.71 -7.98 -0.27
C VAL A 72 15.25 -6.75 0.46
N VAL A 73 14.48 -6.14 1.35
CA VAL A 73 14.90 -4.97 2.14
C VAL A 73 15.68 -5.42 3.38
N PRO A 74 16.69 -4.66 3.85
CA PRO A 74 17.43 -4.99 5.08
C PRO A 74 16.49 -5.09 6.28
N PHE A 75 16.77 -6.07 7.16
CA PHE A 75 15.97 -6.26 8.37
C PHE A 75 16.29 -5.16 9.39
N LYS A 76 15.49 -4.10 9.40
CA LYS A 76 15.54 -3.00 10.37
C LYS A 76 14.20 -2.90 11.09
N ALA A 77 14.23 -2.52 12.38
CA ALA A 77 13.01 -2.40 13.20
C ALA A 77 11.96 -1.48 12.56
N GLU A 78 12.41 -0.39 11.96
CA GLU A 78 11.56 0.56 11.25
C GLU A 78 10.73 -0.10 10.14
N TYR A 79 11.38 -0.86 9.25
CA TYR A 79 10.72 -1.51 8.12
C TYR A 79 9.77 -2.63 8.57
N VAL A 80 10.11 -3.32 9.66
CA VAL A 80 9.22 -4.32 10.27
C VAL A 80 7.97 -3.64 10.82
N ILE A 81 8.11 -2.50 11.51
CA ILE A 81 6.95 -1.74 12.02
C ILE A 81 6.06 -1.30 10.87
N TYR A 82 6.62 -0.71 9.81
CA TYR A 82 5.81 -0.31 8.64
C TYR A 82 5.13 -1.50 7.96
N THR A 83 5.80 -2.64 7.86
CA THR A 83 5.19 -3.85 7.31
C THR A 83 4.02 -4.33 8.17
N VAL A 84 4.15 -4.28 9.51
CA VAL A 84 3.07 -4.63 10.44
C VAL A 84 1.91 -3.64 10.32
N LEU A 85 2.19 -2.34 10.21
CA LEU A 85 1.16 -1.32 10.02
C LEU A 85 0.42 -1.49 8.69
N LEU A 86 1.14 -1.82 7.62
CA LEU A 86 0.56 -2.12 6.31
C LEU A 86 -0.40 -3.32 6.40
N ILE A 87 0.02 -4.40 7.06
CA ILE A 87 -0.84 -5.57 7.29
C ILE A 87 -2.04 -5.21 8.17
N ALA A 88 -1.84 -4.40 9.21
CA ALA A 88 -2.93 -3.96 10.08
C ALA A 88 -3.97 -3.10 9.34
N SER A 89 -3.52 -2.19 8.46
CA SER A 89 -4.41 -1.40 7.61
C SER A 89 -5.21 -2.29 6.66
N MET A 90 -4.54 -3.23 5.98
CA MET A 90 -5.18 -4.21 5.11
C MET A 90 -6.22 -5.06 5.86
N LEU A 91 -5.88 -5.57 7.05
CA LEU A 91 -6.82 -6.35 7.86
C LEU A 91 -8.02 -5.52 8.32
N SER A 92 -7.81 -4.25 8.66
CA SER A 92 -8.91 -3.34 9.01
C SER A 92 -9.92 -3.21 7.86
N GLY A 93 -9.43 -2.96 6.64
CA GLY A 93 -10.28 -2.90 5.46
C GLY A 93 -10.95 -4.24 5.14
N TYR A 94 -10.19 -5.34 5.18
CA TYR A 94 -10.74 -6.67 4.92
C TYR A 94 -11.87 -7.07 5.90
N PHE A 95 -11.72 -6.76 7.20
CA PHE A 95 -12.77 -7.03 8.18
C PHE A 95 -13.98 -6.12 8.03
N ASP A 96 -13.81 -4.89 7.54
CA ASP A 96 -14.93 -4.03 7.17
C ASP A 96 -15.69 -4.62 5.97
N ASP A 97 -14.96 -5.04 4.95
CA ASP A 97 -15.51 -5.68 3.75
C ASP A 97 -16.22 -7.00 4.03
N ALA A 98 -15.73 -7.79 4.97
CA ALA A 98 -16.28 -9.09 5.34
C ALA A 98 -17.43 -8.99 6.37
N ALA A 99 -17.68 -7.82 6.95
CA ALA A 99 -18.75 -7.62 7.92
C ALA A 99 -20.12 -7.65 7.26
N GLU A 100 -21.12 -8.24 7.91
CA GLU A 100 -22.53 -8.25 7.44
C GLU A 100 -23.09 -6.83 7.32
N THR A 101 -22.63 -5.90 8.18
CA THR A 101 -22.95 -4.49 8.14
C THR A 101 -21.64 -3.71 8.11
N ALA A 102 -21.48 -2.80 7.16
CA ALA A 102 -20.31 -1.93 7.05
C ALA A 102 -19.99 -1.25 8.38
N TRP A 103 -18.72 -1.12 8.71
CA TRP A 103 -18.30 -0.45 9.93
C TRP A 103 -18.70 1.03 9.88
N ASN A 104 -18.94 1.59 11.05
CA ASN A 104 -19.15 3.01 11.19
C ASN A 104 -17.87 3.77 10.77
N GLU A 105 -18.04 4.84 9.98
CA GLU A 105 -16.96 5.73 9.51
C GLU A 105 -16.03 6.20 10.66
N TYR A 106 -16.59 6.44 11.86
CA TYR A 106 -15.79 6.82 13.04
C TYR A 106 -14.86 5.70 13.50
N LYS A 107 -15.30 4.44 13.45
CA LYS A 107 -14.48 3.29 13.83
C LYS A 107 -13.31 3.13 12.87
N LYS A 108 -13.57 3.18 11.58
CA LYS A 108 -12.57 3.09 10.53
C LYS A 108 -11.58 4.25 10.62
N GLY A 109 -12.09 5.49 10.66
CA GLY A 109 -11.25 6.68 10.78
C GLY A 109 -10.37 6.71 12.04
N LEU A 110 -10.84 6.12 13.16
CA LEU A 110 -10.04 6.00 14.37
C LEU A 110 -8.90 4.97 14.23
N ILE A 111 -9.15 3.84 13.59
CA ILE A 111 -8.12 2.82 13.32
C ILE A 111 -7.04 3.42 12.41
N ASP A 112 -7.45 4.08 11.33
CA ASP A 112 -6.55 4.76 10.40
C ASP A 112 -5.73 5.85 11.09
N LEU A 113 -6.35 6.59 12.03
CA LEU A 113 -5.65 7.58 12.84
C LEU A 113 -4.58 6.93 13.74
N VAL A 114 -4.90 5.81 14.39
CA VAL A 114 -3.92 5.08 15.21
C VAL A 114 -2.75 4.60 14.37
N ILE A 115 -3.01 4.04 13.18
CA ILE A 115 -1.98 3.64 12.21
C ILE A 115 -1.10 4.84 11.83
N ALA A 116 -1.71 5.98 11.49
CA ALA A 116 -1.01 7.20 11.13
C ALA A 116 -0.13 7.73 12.28
N VAL A 117 -0.63 7.68 13.52
CA VAL A 117 0.14 8.09 14.72
C VAL A 117 1.36 7.19 14.91
N VAL A 118 1.17 5.87 14.88
CA VAL A 118 2.29 4.93 15.06
C VAL A 118 3.31 5.07 13.93
N ALA A 119 2.86 5.22 12.68
CA ALA A 119 3.75 5.45 11.55
C ALA A 119 4.54 6.77 11.69
N GLY A 120 3.87 7.86 12.08
CA GLY A 120 4.51 9.17 12.27
C GLY A 120 5.53 9.18 13.40
N VAL A 121 5.20 8.58 14.54
CA VAL A 121 6.14 8.42 15.67
C VAL A 121 7.33 7.57 15.26
N THR A 122 7.09 6.47 14.55
CA THR A 122 8.17 5.60 14.04
C THR A 122 9.08 6.39 13.11
N TYR A 123 8.51 7.11 12.14
CA TYR A 123 9.29 7.90 11.20
C TYR A 123 10.21 8.91 11.92
N LEU A 124 9.67 9.70 12.83
CA LEU A 124 10.45 10.71 13.54
C LEU A 124 11.53 10.13 14.46
N ASN A 125 11.30 8.95 15.02
CA ASN A 125 12.29 8.29 15.88
C ASN A 125 13.50 7.76 15.09
N PHE A 126 13.29 7.34 13.84
CA PHE A 126 14.37 6.79 13.01
C PHE A 126 15.00 7.83 12.07
N ASN A 127 14.23 8.82 11.62
CA ASN A 127 14.68 9.78 10.59
C ASN A 127 14.89 11.22 11.13
N GLY A 128 14.41 11.51 12.36
CA GLY A 128 14.56 12.82 12.95
C GLY A 128 13.56 13.85 12.39
N THR A 129 13.87 15.14 12.63
CA THR A 129 12.96 16.25 12.31
C THR A 129 13.49 17.20 11.23
N GLU A 130 14.55 16.81 10.54
CA GLU A 130 15.10 17.60 9.43
C GLU A 130 14.25 17.42 8.17
N VAL A 131 13.92 18.54 7.55
CA VAL A 131 13.21 18.60 6.28
C VAL A 131 14.10 19.25 5.24
N ASN A 132 14.35 18.53 4.17
CA ASN A 132 15.08 19.03 3.01
C ASN A 132 14.07 19.33 1.89
N PHE A 133 13.98 20.61 1.52
CA PHE A 133 13.12 21.06 0.45
C PHE A 133 13.93 21.87 -0.56
N LEU A 134 14.15 21.30 -1.74
CA LEU A 134 15.07 21.83 -2.75
C LEU A 134 16.47 22.03 -2.15
N SER A 135 16.96 23.28 -2.10
CA SER A 135 18.26 23.66 -1.51
C SER A 135 18.17 24.13 -0.05
N TRP A 136 16.99 24.03 0.55
CA TRP A 136 16.75 24.51 1.92
C TRP A 136 16.64 23.32 2.86
N SER A 137 17.42 23.36 3.96
CA SER A 137 17.34 22.41 5.07
C SER A 137 16.94 23.13 6.32
N PHE A 138 15.90 22.68 6.96
CA PHE A 138 15.42 23.24 8.22
C PHE A 138 14.85 22.13 9.12
N SER A 139 14.88 22.33 10.42
CA SER A 139 14.27 21.42 11.38
C SER A 139 12.95 21.95 11.88
N LEU A 140 11.94 21.10 11.90
CA LEU A 140 10.65 21.40 12.49
C LEU A 140 10.62 21.00 13.97
N PRO A 141 9.87 21.72 14.83
CA PRO A 141 9.57 21.22 16.17
C PRO A 141 8.88 19.85 16.08
N TYR A 142 9.32 18.89 16.91
CA TYR A 142 8.82 17.49 16.87
C TYR A 142 7.30 17.40 16.80
N ALA A 143 6.58 18.13 17.67
CA ALA A 143 5.12 18.08 17.72
C ALA A 143 4.45 18.58 16.42
N VAL A 144 5.01 19.64 15.82
CA VAL A 144 4.49 20.20 14.56
C VAL A 144 4.69 19.21 13.42
N TYR A 145 5.90 18.63 13.31
CA TYR A 145 6.20 17.68 12.26
C TYR A 145 5.38 16.39 12.42
N LEU A 146 5.22 15.89 13.65
CA LEU A 146 4.38 14.73 13.93
C LEU A 146 2.93 14.96 13.47
N ILE A 147 2.34 16.12 13.81
CA ILE A 147 0.97 16.44 13.38
C ILE A 147 0.88 16.49 11.86
N LEU A 148 1.84 17.08 11.16
CA LEU A 148 1.85 17.14 9.71
C LEU A 148 1.93 15.74 9.08
N ILE A 149 2.78 14.85 9.62
CA ILE A 149 2.90 13.46 9.14
C ILE A 149 1.60 12.71 9.39
N ILE A 150 1.01 12.82 10.59
CA ILE A 150 -0.26 12.15 10.92
C ILE A 150 -1.36 12.60 9.96
N VAL A 151 -1.51 13.92 9.75
CA VAL A 151 -2.52 14.45 8.84
C VAL A 151 -2.28 13.97 7.42
N LEU A 152 -1.04 13.95 6.94
CA LEU A 152 -0.68 13.48 5.61
C LEU A 152 -1.04 12.00 5.42
N ILE A 153 -0.62 11.13 6.34
CA ILE A 153 -0.88 9.68 6.24
C ILE A 153 -2.37 9.41 6.35
N TRP A 154 -3.05 9.97 7.35
CA TRP A 154 -4.48 9.77 7.57
C TRP A 154 -5.33 10.27 6.39
N ALA A 155 -5.01 11.47 5.87
CA ALA A 155 -5.67 11.98 4.68
C ALA A 155 -5.40 11.11 3.45
N SER A 156 -4.17 10.63 3.26
CA SER A 156 -3.81 9.75 2.13
C SER A 156 -4.58 8.45 2.15
N ILE A 157 -4.71 7.78 3.30
CA ILE A 157 -5.51 6.55 3.45
C ILE A 157 -6.96 6.81 3.02
N ASN A 158 -7.58 7.87 3.54
CA ASN A 158 -8.97 8.17 3.26
C ASN A 158 -9.21 8.62 1.81
N VAL A 159 -8.30 9.42 1.23
CA VAL A 159 -8.42 9.86 -0.17
C VAL A 159 -8.25 8.68 -1.13
N VAL A 160 -7.29 7.78 -0.89
CA VAL A 160 -7.10 6.59 -1.73
C VAL A 160 -8.33 5.70 -1.68
N ASN A 161 -8.90 5.48 -0.50
CA ASN A 161 -10.15 4.74 -0.34
C ASN A 161 -11.30 5.37 -1.15
N CYS A 162 -11.47 6.70 -1.08
CA CYS A 162 -12.50 7.39 -1.88
C CYS A 162 -12.27 7.27 -3.40
N THR A 163 -11.03 7.06 -3.87
CA THR A 163 -10.74 6.92 -5.31
C THR A 163 -10.99 5.52 -5.85
N ASP A 164 -11.17 4.52 -5.00
CA ASP A 164 -11.38 3.11 -5.41
C ASP A 164 -12.82 2.80 -5.87
N GLY A 165 -13.50 3.78 -6.44
CA GLY A 165 -14.84 3.62 -7.04
C GLY A 165 -14.84 3.20 -8.50
N VAL A 166 -13.70 3.18 -9.18
CA VAL A 166 -13.58 2.90 -10.63
C VAL A 166 -12.48 1.87 -10.88
N ASP A 167 -12.80 0.86 -11.69
CA ASP A 167 -11.86 -0.21 -12.07
C ASP A 167 -10.53 0.36 -12.57
N GLY A 168 -9.43 -0.03 -11.94
CA GLY A 168 -8.06 0.34 -12.26
C GLY A 168 -7.62 1.75 -11.83
N LEU A 169 -8.51 2.61 -11.30
CA LEU A 169 -8.18 4.00 -11.02
C LEU A 169 -7.21 4.14 -9.84
N SER A 170 -7.54 3.58 -8.68
CA SER A 170 -6.73 3.73 -7.46
C SER A 170 -5.34 3.12 -7.62
N ALA A 171 -5.25 1.91 -8.16
CA ALA A 171 -3.97 1.25 -8.41
C ALA A 171 -3.12 1.98 -9.46
N SER A 172 -3.73 2.50 -10.53
CA SER A 172 -3.01 3.29 -11.55
C SER A 172 -2.45 4.58 -10.96
N LEU A 173 -3.25 5.30 -10.17
CA LEU A 173 -2.79 6.53 -9.48
C LEU A 173 -1.66 6.23 -8.51
N ALA A 174 -1.76 5.13 -7.74
CA ALA A 174 -0.71 4.72 -6.83
C ALA A 174 0.60 4.39 -7.58
N VAL A 175 0.54 3.63 -8.67
CA VAL A 175 1.72 3.30 -9.49
C VAL A 175 2.36 4.57 -10.07
N VAL A 176 1.56 5.51 -10.61
CA VAL A 176 2.07 6.77 -11.15
C VAL A 176 2.69 7.63 -10.06
N SER A 177 2.03 7.76 -8.90
CA SER A 177 2.53 8.56 -7.78
C SER A 177 3.84 8.01 -7.24
N ILE A 178 3.88 6.71 -6.89
CA ILE A 178 5.09 6.06 -6.38
C ILE A 178 6.21 6.11 -7.43
N GLY A 179 5.90 5.83 -8.70
CA GLY A 179 6.86 5.91 -9.80
C GLY A 179 7.44 7.31 -9.98
N THR A 180 6.63 8.35 -9.84
CA THR A 180 7.10 9.74 -9.91
C THR A 180 8.05 10.08 -8.76
N PHE A 181 7.73 9.64 -7.52
CA PHE A 181 8.63 9.81 -6.39
C PHE A 181 9.95 9.05 -6.57
N LEU A 182 9.91 7.84 -7.10
CA LEU A 182 11.11 7.06 -7.41
C LEU A 182 11.99 7.73 -8.48
N LEU A 183 11.38 8.31 -9.51
CA LEU A 183 12.12 9.03 -10.56
C LEU A 183 12.74 10.32 -10.03
N ALA A 184 12.05 11.01 -9.12
CA ALA A 184 12.52 12.27 -8.56
C ALA A 184 13.56 12.09 -7.44
N TYR A 185 13.40 11.09 -6.59
CA TYR A 185 14.13 10.97 -5.31
C TYR A 185 14.69 9.55 -5.05
N GLY A 186 14.69 8.65 -6.03
CA GLY A 186 15.04 7.24 -5.83
C GLY A 186 16.40 6.99 -5.21
N GLU A 187 17.41 7.82 -5.53
CA GLU A 187 18.76 7.73 -4.94
C GLU A 187 18.77 8.17 -3.47
N GLU A 188 17.93 9.14 -3.10
CA GLU A 188 17.83 9.70 -1.74
C GLU A 188 17.01 8.80 -0.81
N LEU A 189 16.06 8.04 -1.37
CA LEU A 189 15.18 7.14 -0.63
C LEU A 189 15.89 5.89 -0.07
N GLY A 190 17.05 5.52 -0.60
CA GLY A 190 17.80 4.35 -0.14
C GLY A 190 16.95 3.06 -0.16
N ASP A 191 16.88 2.37 0.97
CA ASP A 191 16.14 1.10 1.09
C ASP A 191 14.61 1.26 0.84
N TYR A 192 14.05 2.46 1.03
CA TYR A 192 12.65 2.72 0.72
C TYR A 192 12.36 2.65 -0.79
N SER A 193 13.36 2.95 -1.64
CA SER A 193 13.19 2.81 -3.09
C SER A 193 12.95 1.36 -3.49
N THR A 194 13.68 0.41 -2.89
CA THR A 194 13.47 -1.02 -3.11
C THR A 194 12.06 -1.45 -2.68
N ALA A 195 11.59 -1.00 -1.50
CA ALA A 195 10.23 -1.29 -1.04
C ALA A 195 9.18 -0.71 -2.00
N ALA A 196 9.37 0.53 -2.47
CA ALA A 196 8.47 1.17 -3.43
C ALA A 196 8.41 0.44 -4.78
N ILE A 197 9.54 -0.09 -5.25
CA ILE A 197 9.64 -0.91 -6.47
C ILE A 197 8.87 -2.23 -6.29
N VAL A 198 8.96 -2.87 -5.13
CA VAL A 198 8.17 -4.07 -4.78
C VAL A 198 6.67 -3.75 -4.82
N PHE A 199 6.26 -2.61 -4.24
CA PHE A 199 4.87 -2.15 -4.31
C PHE A 199 4.38 -1.99 -5.75
N ILE A 200 5.14 -1.33 -6.61
CA ILE A 200 4.79 -1.16 -8.03
C ILE A 200 4.62 -2.52 -8.70
N GLY A 201 5.52 -3.47 -8.46
CA GLY A 201 5.44 -4.81 -9.03
C GLY A 201 4.13 -5.51 -8.66
N ALA A 202 3.76 -5.50 -7.39
CA ALA A 202 2.53 -6.12 -6.91
C ALA A 202 1.27 -5.39 -7.44
N LEU A 203 1.28 -4.05 -7.42
CA LEU A 203 0.16 -3.25 -7.94
C LEU A 203 -0.05 -3.44 -9.44
N LEU A 204 1.00 -3.60 -10.24
CA LEU A 204 0.88 -3.89 -11.67
C LEU A 204 0.30 -5.29 -11.93
N ALA A 205 0.66 -6.28 -11.11
CA ALA A 205 0.05 -7.60 -11.19
C ALA A 205 -1.45 -7.55 -10.83
N TYR A 206 -1.80 -6.86 -9.75
CA TYR A 206 -3.19 -6.62 -9.38
C TYR A 206 -3.95 -5.87 -10.50
N LEU A 207 -3.35 -4.81 -11.06
CA LEU A 207 -3.95 -3.99 -12.11
C LEU A 207 -4.28 -4.81 -13.37
N TRP A 208 -3.51 -5.85 -13.67
CA TRP A 208 -3.80 -6.78 -14.75
C TRP A 208 -5.18 -7.45 -14.60
N SER A 209 -5.59 -7.76 -13.38
CA SER A 209 -6.89 -8.38 -13.06
C SER A 209 -7.99 -7.35 -12.76
N ASN A 210 -7.63 -6.13 -12.37
CA ASN A 210 -8.55 -5.04 -12.04
C ASN A 210 -8.84 -4.08 -13.21
N ALA A 211 -8.02 -4.09 -14.28
CA ALA A 211 -8.29 -3.31 -15.48
C ALA A 211 -9.54 -3.85 -16.21
N LYS A 212 -10.27 -2.97 -16.91
CA LYS A 212 -11.51 -3.36 -17.60
C LYS A 212 -11.30 -4.46 -18.65
N PRO A 213 -12.13 -5.52 -18.65
CA PRO A 213 -13.17 -5.83 -17.69
C PRO A 213 -12.60 -6.41 -16.39
N SER A 214 -12.83 -5.75 -15.26
CA SER A 214 -12.24 -6.16 -13.98
C SER A 214 -12.83 -7.49 -13.50
N SER A 215 -11.96 -8.37 -13.02
CA SER A 215 -12.34 -9.63 -12.37
C SER A 215 -12.16 -9.57 -10.84
N LEU A 216 -11.29 -8.68 -10.37
CA LEU A 216 -10.94 -8.48 -8.96
C LEU A 216 -11.18 -7.04 -8.52
N LEU A 217 -11.59 -6.85 -7.27
CA LEU A 217 -11.80 -5.55 -6.63
C LEU A 217 -11.02 -5.47 -5.32
N ILE A 218 -10.41 -4.31 -5.02
CA ILE A 218 -9.78 -4.03 -3.72
C ILE A 218 -10.87 -3.75 -2.68
N VAL A 219 -11.74 -2.78 -2.96
CA VAL A 219 -12.71 -2.19 -2.05
C VAL A 219 -12.00 -1.54 -0.85
N ASP A 220 -12.38 -1.84 0.39
CA ASP A 220 -11.84 -1.20 1.59
C ASP A 220 -10.54 -1.86 2.12
N THR A 221 -10.08 -2.93 1.46
CA THR A 221 -8.92 -3.74 1.89
C THR A 221 -7.58 -3.08 1.62
#